data_da352c5846792a89c27a268932acd47a
#
_entry.id   da352c5846792a89c27a268932acd47a
#
_cell.length_a   1.000
_cell.length_b   1.000
_cell.length_c   1.000
_cell.angle_alpha   90.00
_cell.angle_beta   90.00
_cell.angle_gamma   90.00
#
_symmetry.space_group_name_H-M   'P 1'
#
loop_
_entity.id
_entity.type
_entity.pdbx_description
1 polymer ?
#
loop_
_entity_poly.entity_id
_entity_poly.type
_entity_poly.pdbx_seq_one_letter_code
_entity_poly.pdbx_strand_id
1 'polypeptide(L)'
;MTHTRAPEVTDLLTLQRLSVRFRLPRGVLVRAVSDATLRLRPGRVLALVGESGCGKSVLASALLGLLPGNAETRGQALLDDGTDLLSAPEPLLAGRIRGRRIGLVPQSASTHLTPVRTARAQLVETVDALRGPSDADELAERVGLDPADLDRYPHELSGGMAQRVALALALAGDPRIVLADEPTTGLDRPLVHRTVDLLAEAATDDRAVLLITHDLAAARRVATDVAVMYASRIVEAGPAEQVLNEPWHPYTAGLLAALPESGFEPIPGHPPSLTELDRVEQEWGCVYCQRRPDQPGFAPCTGDPELLARGDRWIAAHAPC
;
A
#
# COMPACT_ATOMS: atom_id res chain seq x y z
N MET A 1 -11.89 -7.29 -41.97
CA MET A 1 -12.30 -6.78 -40.65
C MET A 1 -11.04 -6.74 -39.78
N THR A 2 -10.39 -5.59 -39.70
CA THR A 2 -9.20 -5.36 -38.91
C THR A 2 -9.63 -5.23 -37.45
N HIS A 3 -9.35 -6.23 -36.65
CA HIS A 3 -9.45 -6.12 -35.18
C HIS A 3 -8.40 -5.10 -34.71
N THR A 4 -8.85 -3.89 -34.42
CA THR A 4 -8.05 -2.91 -33.71
C THR A 4 -7.90 -3.43 -32.28
N ARG A 5 -6.72 -3.99 -31.97
CA ARG A 5 -6.34 -4.37 -30.60
C ARG A 5 -6.40 -3.09 -29.77
N ALA A 6 -7.22 -3.07 -28.72
CA ALA A 6 -7.22 -1.96 -27.77
C ALA A 6 -5.77 -1.72 -27.29
N PRO A 7 -5.34 -0.47 -27.10
CA PRO A 7 -3.98 -0.21 -26.62
C PRO A 7 -3.76 -0.97 -25.31
N GLU A 8 -2.70 -1.77 -25.24
CA GLU A 8 -2.26 -2.41 -24.01
C GLU A 8 -1.96 -1.29 -23.00
N VAL A 9 -2.79 -1.18 -21.97
CA VAL A 9 -2.57 -0.22 -20.87
C VAL A 9 -1.28 -0.63 -20.16
N THR A 10 -0.24 0.19 -20.32
CA THR A 10 1.05 -0.07 -19.68
C THR A 10 0.94 0.17 -18.18
N ASP A 11 1.33 -0.81 -17.35
CA ASP A 11 1.38 -0.68 -15.90
C ASP A 11 2.36 0.46 -15.52
N LEU A 12 1.97 1.35 -14.58
CA LEU A 12 2.83 2.43 -14.08
C LEU A 12 3.95 1.92 -13.19
N LEU A 13 3.68 0.82 -12.46
CA LEU A 13 4.63 0.14 -11.61
C LEU A 13 4.32 -1.35 -11.60
N THR A 14 5.35 -2.17 -11.78
CA THR A 14 5.27 -3.62 -11.67
C THR A 14 6.26 -4.12 -10.63
N LEU A 15 5.77 -4.79 -9.59
CA LEU A 15 6.59 -5.52 -8.62
C LEU A 15 6.74 -6.96 -9.09
N GLN A 16 7.97 -7.45 -9.16
CA GLN A 16 8.29 -8.82 -9.54
C GLN A 16 9.08 -9.49 -8.43
N ARG A 17 8.39 -10.32 -7.64
CA ARG A 17 8.95 -11.09 -6.52
C ARG A 17 9.77 -10.21 -5.55
N LEU A 18 9.27 -8.99 -5.27
CA LEU A 18 9.93 -8.07 -4.36
C LEU A 18 9.98 -8.70 -2.97
N SER A 19 11.18 -8.77 -2.41
CA SER A 19 11.41 -9.26 -1.06
C SER A 19 12.28 -8.27 -0.29
N VAL A 20 11.94 -8.06 1.00
CA VAL A 20 12.68 -7.21 1.93
C VAL A 20 12.97 -7.99 3.20
N ARG A 21 14.23 -8.03 3.60
CA ARG A 21 14.69 -8.65 4.85
C ARG A 21 15.52 -7.64 5.64
N PHE A 22 15.38 -7.62 6.95
CA PHE A 22 16.25 -6.85 7.83
C PHE A 22 17.21 -7.79 8.57
N ARG A 23 18.49 -7.44 8.52
CA ARG A 23 19.51 -8.12 9.29
C ARG A 23 19.67 -7.43 10.64
N LEU A 24 19.23 -8.09 11.70
CA LEU A 24 19.38 -7.61 13.08
C LEU A 24 20.65 -8.13 13.73
N PRO A 25 21.09 -7.54 14.87
CA PRO A 25 22.20 -8.07 15.67
C PRO A 25 22.03 -9.56 16.00
N ARG A 26 23.14 -10.26 16.18
CA ARG A 26 23.20 -11.72 16.43
C ARG A 26 22.72 -12.60 15.28
N GLY A 27 22.64 -12.06 14.06
CA GLY A 27 22.28 -12.83 12.87
C GLY A 27 20.78 -13.11 12.70
N VAL A 28 19.92 -12.47 13.49
CA VAL A 28 18.47 -12.61 13.35
C VAL A 28 18.02 -11.93 12.06
N LEU A 29 17.23 -12.64 11.25
CA LEU A 29 16.62 -12.12 10.03
C LEU A 29 15.13 -11.89 10.24
N VAL A 30 14.64 -10.71 9.84
CA VAL A 30 13.22 -10.37 9.81
C VAL A 30 12.77 -10.36 8.35
N ARG A 31 11.88 -11.24 7.95
CA ARG A 31 11.31 -11.29 6.59
C ARG A 31 10.10 -10.35 6.55
N ALA A 32 10.31 -9.10 6.16
CA ALA A 32 9.24 -8.11 6.17
C ALA A 32 8.35 -8.15 4.92
N VAL A 33 8.92 -8.46 3.76
CA VAL A 33 8.20 -8.72 2.50
C VAL A 33 8.81 -9.94 1.85
N SER A 34 7.99 -10.86 1.34
CA SER A 34 8.42 -12.09 0.67
C SER A 34 7.69 -12.26 -0.66
N ASP A 35 8.47 -12.22 -1.76
CA ASP A 35 8.04 -12.50 -3.13
C ASP A 35 6.79 -11.73 -3.59
N ALA A 36 6.62 -10.48 -3.13
CA ALA A 36 5.47 -9.66 -3.49
C ALA A 36 5.47 -9.35 -5.00
N THR A 37 4.36 -9.70 -5.66
CA THR A 37 4.11 -9.44 -7.07
C THR A 37 2.81 -8.67 -7.19
N LEU A 38 2.86 -7.43 -7.68
CA LEU A 38 1.74 -6.52 -7.81
C LEU A 38 1.93 -5.62 -9.03
N ARG A 39 0.82 -5.02 -9.50
CA ARG A 39 0.83 -4.05 -10.60
C ARG A 39 -0.03 -2.85 -10.25
N LEU A 40 0.49 -1.66 -10.50
CA LEU A 40 -0.26 -0.42 -10.41
C LEU A 40 -0.61 0.04 -11.83
N ARG A 41 -1.90 0.08 -12.12
CA ARG A 41 -2.44 0.49 -13.42
C ARG A 41 -2.99 1.91 -13.33
N PRO A 42 -2.82 2.73 -14.37
CA PRO A 42 -3.42 4.06 -14.42
C PRO A 42 -4.95 3.96 -14.32
N GLY A 43 -5.58 4.97 -13.74
CA GLY A 43 -7.03 5.00 -13.47
C GLY A 43 -7.49 4.10 -12.33
N ARG A 44 -6.57 3.47 -11.58
CA ARG A 44 -6.95 2.48 -10.56
C ARG A 44 -6.42 2.80 -9.17
N VAL A 45 -7.23 2.42 -8.19
CA VAL A 45 -6.84 2.36 -6.78
C VAL A 45 -6.59 0.90 -6.42
N LEU A 46 -5.34 0.54 -6.16
CA LEU A 46 -4.99 -0.75 -5.57
C LEU A 46 -4.95 -0.60 -4.05
N ALA A 47 -5.82 -1.28 -3.32
CA ALA A 47 -5.74 -1.36 -1.87
C ALA A 47 -4.87 -2.54 -1.44
N LEU A 48 -3.81 -2.26 -0.67
CA LEU A 48 -3.00 -3.28 0.02
C LEU A 48 -3.48 -3.39 1.46
N VAL A 49 -4.18 -4.48 1.76
CA VAL A 49 -4.82 -4.69 3.07
C VAL A 49 -4.20 -5.87 3.83
N GLY A 50 -4.37 -5.90 5.15
CA GLY A 50 -3.88 -6.96 6.02
C GLY A 50 -3.65 -6.48 7.45
N GLU A 51 -3.36 -7.40 8.37
CA GLU A 51 -3.09 -7.08 9.78
C GLU A 51 -1.89 -6.14 9.96
N SER A 52 -1.86 -5.39 11.08
CA SER A 52 -0.72 -4.55 11.42
C SER A 52 0.56 -5.39 11.56
N GLY A 53 1.69 -4.85 11.10
CA GLY A 53 2.98 -5.54 11.16
C GLY A 53 3.23 -6.59 10.08
N CYS A 54 2.32 -6.84 9.12
CA CYS A 54 2.54 -7.85 8.07
C CYS A 54 3.51 -7.40 6.95
N GLY A 55 4.00 -6.14 6.94
CA GLY A 55 5.01 -5.67 5.99
C GLY A 55 4.55 -4.60 4.99
N LYS A 56 3.29 -4.12 5.03
CA LYS A 56 2.73 -3.15 4.06
C LYS A 56 3.54 -1.85 3.93
N SER A 57 3.83 -1.18 5.05
CA SER A 57 4.62 0.07 5.06
C SER A 57 6.08 -0.14 4.67
N VAL A 58 6.62 -1.34 4.92
CA VAL A 58 7.97 -1.71 4.46
C VAL A 58 8.01 -1.79 2.94
N LEU A 59 6.95 -2.32 2.31
CA LEU A 59 6.82 -2.33 0.84
C LEU A 59 6.82 -0.89 0.29
N ALA A 60 6.03 0.02 0.86
CA ALA A 60 6.03 1.43 0.44
C ALA A 60 7.41 2.09 0.60
N SER A 61 8.08 1.83 1.73
CA SER A 61 9.44 2.34 1.98
C SER A 61 10.46 1.80 0.98
N ALA A 62 10.33 0.53 0.57
CA ALA A 62 11.19 -0.07 -0.46
C ALA A 62 11.04 0.64 -1.81
N LEU A 63 9.80 0.96 -2.22
CA LEU A 63 9.51 1.67 -3.48
C LEU A 63 10.09 3.08 -3.53
N LEU A 64 10.28 3.70 -2.37
CA LEU A 64 10.85 5.03 -2.24
C LEU A 64 12.36 5.02 -1.95
N GLY A 65 12.98 3.85 -1.78
CA GLY A 65 14.38 3.74 -1.38
C GLY A 65 14.64 4.32 0.02
N LEU A 66 13.65 4.23 0.93
CA LEU A 66 13.71 4.75 2.30
C LEU A 66 13.94 3.66 3.35
N LEU A 67 14.42 2.49 2.91
CA LEU A 67 14.76 1.41 3.82
C LEU A 67 16.06 1.74 4.59
N PRO A 68 16.19 1.32 5.86
CA PRO A 68 17.42 1.49 6.63
C PRO A 68 18.55 0.63 6.06
N GLY A 69 19.81 0.99 6.37
CA GLY A 69 21.01 0.37 5.80
C GLY A 69 21.23 -1.12 6.13
N ASN A 70 20.46 -1.68 7.08
CA ASN A 70 20.47 -3.11 7.39
C ASN A 70 19.40 -3.91 6.61
N ALA A 71 18.71 -3.26 5.66
CA ALA A 71 17.75 -3.92 4.78
C ALA A 71 18.46 -4.56 3.57
N GLU A 72 18.02 -5.74 3.21
CA GLU A 72 18.38 -6.44 1.99
C GLU A 72 17.15 -6.58 1.10
N THR A 73 17.25 -6.19 -0.17
CA THR A 73 16.16 -6.30 -1.14
C THR A 73 16.48 -7.33 -2.22
N ARG A 74 15.46 -7.98 -2.75
CA ARG A 74 15.52 -8.88 -3.92
C ARG A 74 14.29 -8.68 -4.80
N GLY A 75 14.36 -9.17 -6.03
CA GLY A 75 13.31 -8.96 -7.02
C GLY A 75 13.47 -7.63 -7.72
N GLN A 76 12.39 -7.09 -8.28
CA GLN A 76 12.40 -5.84 -9.04
C GLN A 76 11.16 -5.00 -8.74
N ALA A 77 11.29 -3.69 -8.87
CA ALA A 77 10.18 -2.73 -8.83
C ALA A 77 10.33 -1.78 -10.03
N LEU A 78 9.70 -2.16 -11.14
CA LEU A 78 9.89 -1.51 -12.44
C LEU A 78 8.82 -0.46 -12.71
N LEU A 79 9.23 0.76 -12.97
CA LEU A 79 8.37 1.80 -13.53
C LEU A 79 8.11 1.57 -15.01
N ASP A 80 7.12 2.27 -15.57
CA ASP A 80 6.72 2.20 -16.99
C ASP A 80 7.84 2.56 -17.99
N ASP A 81 8.88 3.27 -17.54
CA ASP A 81 10.08 3.59 -18.34
C ASP A 81 11.23 2.55 -18.17
N GLY A 82 11.00 1.47 -17.43
CA GLY A 82 11.98 0.42 -17.15
C GLY A 82 12.93 0.73 -15.98
N THR A 83 12.78 1.87 -15.30
CA THR A 83 13.58 2.18 -14.11
C THR A 83 13.24 1.21 -12.97
N ASP A 84 14.24 0.46 -12.47
CA ASP A 84 14.09 -0.40 -11.30
C ASP A 84 14.40 0.39 -10.03
N LEU A 85 13.36 0.62 -9.22
CA LEU A 85 13.44 1.41 -7.98
C LEU A 85 14.35 0.78 -6.91
N LEU A 86 14.49 -0.57 -6.90
CA LEU A 86 15.31 -1.25 -5.88
C LEU A 86 16.81 -1.10 -6.13
N SER A 87 17.21 -0.92 -7.38
CA SER A 87 18.61 -0.74 -7.78
C SER A 87 18.97 0.71 -8.12
N ALA A 88 17.98 1.62 -8.14
CA ALA A 88 18.16 3.01 -8.49
C ALA A 88 19.08 3.73 -7.47
N PRO A 89 20.09 4.49 -7.92
CA PRO A 89 20.96 5.23 -7.02
C PRO A 89 20.23 6.41 -6.37
N GLU A 90 20.63 6.78 -5.17
CA GLU A 90 20.02 7.86 -4.38
C GLU A 90 19.84 9.19 -5.15
N PRO A 91 20.80 9.67 -5.96
CA PRO A 91 20.60 10.89 -6.74
C PRO A 91 19.44 10.80 -7.73
N LEU A 92 19.17 9.62 -8.31
CA LEU A 92 18.03 9.39 -9.19
C LEU A 92 16.72 9.37 -8.38
N LEU A 93 16.69 8.65 -7.27
CA LEU A 93 15.52 8.58 -6.39
C LEU A 93 15.14 9.98 -5.88
N ALA A 94 16.10 10.73 -5.33
CA ALA A 94 15.88 12.08 -4.82
C ALA A 94 15.54 13.10 -5.92
N GLY A 95 16.21 13.04 -7.05
CA GLY A 95 16.09 14.07 -8.09
C GLY A 95 14.94 13.87 -9.09
N ARG A 96 14.50 12.61 -9.30
CA ARG A 96 13.52 12.30 -10.36
C ARG A 96 12.35 11.45 -9.93
N ILE A 97 12.45 10.70 -8.83
CA ILE A 97 11.40 9.76 -8.44
C ILE A 97 10.54 10.32 -7.32
N ARG A 98 11.14 10.62 -6.15
CA ARG A 98 10.39 11.10 -4.98
C ARG A 98 9.73 12.44 -5.25
N GLY A 99 8.42 12.50 -5.05
CA GLY A 99 7.58 13.66 -5.30
C GLY A 99 7.27 13.95 -6.78
N ARG A 100 8.05 13.42 -7.74
CA ARG A 100 7.87 13.68 -9.19
C ARG A 100 7.20 12.54 -9.95
N ARG A 101 7.57 11.30 -9.62
CA ARG A 101 6.99 10.09 -10.19
C ARG A 101 6.12 9.38 -9.16
N ILE A 102 6.54 9.42 -7.88
CA ILE A 102 5.87 8.79 -6.75
C ILE A 102 5.73 9.83 -5.64
N GLY A 103 4.49 10.18 -5.30
CA GLY A 103 4.13 10.99 -4.15
C GLY A 103 3.77 10.09 -2.97
N LEU A 104 4.06 10.54 -1.73
CA LEU A 104 3.75 9.81 -0.51
C LEU A 104 2.81 10.62 0.39
N VAL A 105 1.67 10.03 0.73
CA VAL A 105 0.82 10.46 1.83
C VAL A 105 1.17 9.61 3.05
N PRO A 106 1.79 10.16 4.09
CA PRO A 106 2.28 9.39 5.24
C PRO A 106 1.16 9.02 6.22
N GLN A 107 1.42 8.04 7.08
CA GLN A 107 0.49 7.50 8.07
C GLN A 107 -0.08 8.55 9.03
N SER A 108 0.70 9.53 9.45
CA SER A 108 0.30 10.58 10.40
C SER A 108 0.65 11.94 9.83
N ALA A 109 -0.30 12.57 9.12
CA ALA A 109 -0.09 13.86 8.49
C ALA A 109 0.47 14.91 9.46
N SER A 110 -0.12 15.03 10.65
CA SER A 110 0.27 16.03 11.65
C SER A 110 1.72 15.90 12.14
N THR A 111 2.27 14.68 12.17
CA THR A 111 3.66 14.43 12.60
C THR A 111 4.69 14.67 11.49
N HIS A 112 4.24 14.75 10.24
CA HIS A 112 5.12 14.98 9.08
C HIS A 112 5.16 16.46 8.68
N LEU A 113 4.22 17.27 9.17
CA LEU A 113 4.27 18.72 8.97
C LEU A 113 5.24 19.36 9.95
N THR A 114 6.06 20.31 9.46
CA THR A 114 6.99 21.07 10.28
C THR A 114 6.20 22.03 11.20
N PRO A 115 6.23 21.85 12.54
CA PRO A 115 5.28 22.50 13.44
C PRO A 115 5.45 24.02 13.52
N VAL A 116 6.62 24.55 13.18
CA VAL A 116 6.97 26.00 13.25
C VAL A 116 6.83 26.71 11.91
N ARG A 117 6.20 26.08 10.91
CA ARG A 117 5.95 26.67 9.59
C ARG A 117 4.48 26.51 9.23
N THR A 118 3.90 27.52 8.56
CA THR A 118 2.52 27.41 8.05
C THR A 118 2.42 26.34 6.99
N ALA A 119 1.23 25.78 6.76
CA ALA A 119 0.99 24.82 5.69
C ALA A 119 1.34 25.41 4.32
N ARG A 120 1.01 26.69 4.08
CA ARG A 120 1.37 27.42 2.85
C ARG A 120 2.87 27.45 2.62
N ALA A 121 3.66 27.80 3.62
CA ALA A 121 5.11 27.90 3.48
C ALA A 121 5.74 26.53 3.12
N GLN A 122 5.20 25.44 3.66
CA GLN A 122 5.65 24.09 3.36
C GLN A 122 5.24 23.63 1.95
N LEU A 123 4.01 23.97 1.55
CA LEU A 123 3.50 23.58 0.22
C LEU A 123 4.21 24.36 -0.89
N VAL A 124 4.39 25.69 -0.74
CA VAL A 124 5.14 26.52 -1.71
C VAL A 124 6.57 26.01 -1.87
N GLU A 125 7.30 25.75 -0.76
CA GLU A 125 8.66 25.19 -0.84
C GLU A 125 8.70 23.85 -1.57
N THR A 126 7.70 22.98 -1.33
CA THR A 126 7.62 21.67 -1.98
C THR A 126 7.35 21.81 -3.48
N VAL A 127 6.42 22.68 -3.87
CA VAL A 127 6.12 22.99 -5.28
C VAL A 127 7.36 23.52 -5.98
N ASP A 128 8.07 24.49 -5.37
CA ASP A 128 9.29 25.07 -5.93
C ASP A 128 10.41 24.02 -6.08
N ALA A 129 10.64 23.22 -5.05
CA ALA A 129 11.66 22.16 -5.07
C ALA A 129 11.37 21.09 -6.13
N LEU A 130 10.11 20.72 -6.29
CA LEU A 130 9.67 19.74 -7.29
C LEU A 130 9.43 20.36 -8.66
N ARG A 131 9.39 21.70 -8.80
CA ARG A 131 8.96 22.42 -9.99
C ARG A 131 7.59 21.95 -10.46
N GLY A 132 6.67 21.88 -9.48
CA GLY A 132 5.30 21.42 -9.72
C GLY A 132 4.54 22.36 -10.65
N PRO A 133 3.55 21.86 -11.39
CA PRO A 133 2.78 22.64 -12.35
C PRO A 133 1.73 23.55 -11.70
N SER A 134 1.28 23.23 -10.49
CA SER A 134 0.23 23.95 -9.76
C SER A 134 0.81 24.76 -8.61
N ASP A 135 0.17 25.88 -8.27
CA ASP A 135 0.51 26.65 -7.09
C ASP A 135 -0.14 26.06 -5.80
N ALA A 136 0.14 26.69 -4.65
CA ALA A 136 -0.34 26.21 -3.36
C ALA A 136 -1.86 26.32 -3.22
N ASP A 137 -2.48 27.35 -3.78
CA ASP A 137 -3.92 27.58 -3.67
C ASP A 137 -4.69 26.59 -4.55
N GLU A 138 -4.23 26.35 -5.79
CA GLU A 138 -4.77 25.32 -6.69
C GLU A 138 -4.69 23.92 -6.06
N LEU A 139 -3.57 23.60 -5.40
CA LEU A 139 -3.41 22.32 -4.71
C LEU A 139 -4.33 22.19 -3.50
N ALA A 140 -4.54 23.28 -2.74
CA ALA A 140 -5.48 23.29 -1.64
C ALA A 140 -6.92 23.03 -2.13
N GLU A 141 -7.36 23.74 -3.17
CA GLU A 141 -8.68 23.56 -3.77
C GLU A 141 -8.87 22.12 -4.26
N ARG A 142 -7.85 21.56 -4.94
CA ARG A 142 -7.85 20.18 -5.46
C ARG A 142 -8.08 19.12 -4.39
N VAL A 143 -7.61 19.37 -3.16
CA VAL A 143 -7.83 18.45 -2.01
C VAL A 143 -9.02 18.89 -1.13
N GLY A 144 -9.79 19.87 -1.57
CA GLY A 144 -10.98 20.36 -0.86
C GLY A 144 -10.64 21.10 0.45
N LEU A 145 -9.49 21.78 0.51
CA LEU A 145 -9.07 22.67 1.57
C LEU A 145 -9.27 24.13 1.12
N ASP A 146 -9.84 24.97 1.99
CA ASP A 146 -9.90 26.41 1.73
C ASP A 146 -8.47 26.97 1.70
N PRO A 147 -8.05 27.69 0.63
CA PRO A 147 -6.74 28.30 0.56
C PRO A 147 -6.37 29.16 1.77
N ALA A 148 -7.35 29.83 2.42
CA ALA A 148 -7.13 30.61 3.64
C ALA A 148 -6.65 29.76 4.82
N ASP A 149 -6.99 28.46 4.86
CA ASP A 149 -6.54 27.54 5.91
C ASP A 149 -5.05 27.17 5.78
N LEU A 150 -4.43 27.40 4.62
CA LEU A 150 -2.99 27.19 4.41
C LEU A 150 -2.12 28.12 5.26
N ASP A 151 -2.64 29.26 5.69
CA ASP A 151 -1.88 30.22 6.51
C ASP A 151 -1.79 29.83 7.99
N ARG A 152 -2.43 28.71 8.36
CA ARG A 152 -2.38 28.13 9.70
C ARG A 152 -1.12 27.28 9.91
N TYR A 153 -0.70 27.20 11.16
CA TYR A 153 0.33 26.26 11.60
C TYR A 153 -0.27 24.84 11.80
N PRO A 154 0.55 23.77 11.74
CA PRO A 154 0.04 22.40 11.89
C PRO A 154 -0.80 22.14 13.15
N HIS A 155 -0.48 22.78 14.26
CA HIS A 155 -1.23 22.65 15.53
C HIS A 155 -2.59 23.39 15.53
N GLU A 156 -2.85 24.27 14.56
CA GLU A 156 -4.12 24.96 14.36
C GLU A 156 -5.03 24.25 13.36
N LEU A 157 -4.52 23.24 12.67
CA LEU A 157 -5.27 22.44 11.71
C LEU A 157 -6.02 21.31 12.43
N SER A 158 -7.25 21.04 12.02
CA SER A 158 -7.93 19.80 12.39
C SER A 158 -7.22 18.61 11.75
N GLY A 159 -7.43 17.39 12.29
CA GLY A 159 -6.84 16.18 11.71
C GLY A 159 -7.15 16.00 10.21
N GLY A 160 -8.39 16.29 9.81
CA GLY A 160 -8.79 16.24 8.41
C GLY A 160 -8.16 17.33 7.53
N MET A 161 -7.92 18.52 8.08
CA MET A 161 -7.20 19.59 7.36
C MET A 161 -5.71 19.22 7.19
N ALA A 162 -5.06 18.74 8.25
CA ALA A 162 -3.68 18.28 8.18
C ALA A 162 -3.51 17.15 7.15
N GLN A 163 -4.49 16.23 7.07
CA GLN A 163 -4.48 15.15 6.09
C GLN A 163 -4.59 15.67 4.64
N ARG A 164 -5.42 16.67 4.40
CA ARG A 164 -5.52 17.32 3.07
C ARG A 164 -4.24 18.07 2.71
N VAL A 165 -3.61 18.75 3.66
CA VAL A 165 -2.29 19.37 3.43
C VAL A 165 -1.27 18.30 3.07
N ALA A 166 -1.23 17.16 3.75
CA ALA A 166 -0.33 16.06 3.40
C ALA A 166 -0.61 15.48 2.01
N LEU A 167 -1.88 15.38 1.61
CA LEU A 167 -2.25 14.97 0.25
C LEU A 167 -1.83 16.03 -0.78
N ALA A 168 -2.04 17.33 -0.51
CA ALA A 168 -1.58 18.41 -1.38
C ALA A 168 -0.05 18.37 -1.58
N LEU A 169 0.71 18.16 -0.49
CA LEU A 169 2.17 17.98 -0.55
C LEU A 169 2.57 16.75 -1.40
N ALA A 170 1.85 15.64 -1.27
CA ALA A 170 2.09 14.45 -2.07
C ALA A 170 1.82 14.66 -3.56
N LEU A 171 0.88 15.55 -3.91
CA LEU A 171 0.51 15.91 -5.28
C LEU A 171 1.32 17.07 -5.87
N ALA A 172 2.14 17.76 -5.08
CA ALA A 172 2.83 18.99 -5.47
C ALA A 172 3.71 18.87 -6.71
N GLY A 173 4.33 17.72 -6.95
CA GLY A 173 5.14 17.44 -8.15
C GLY A 173 4.36 16.77 -9.27
N ASP A 174 3.04 16.69 -9.17
CA ASP A 174 2.13 16.00 -10.10
C ASP A 174 2.53 14.55 -10.43
N PRO A 175 2.77 13.70 -9.40
CA PRO A 175 3.24 12.34 -9.59
C PRO A 175 2.19 11.46 -10.25
N ARG A 176 2.63 10.49 -11.07
CA ARG A 176 1.76 9.48 -11.68
C ARG A 176 1.40 8.33 -10.74
N ILE A 177 2.09 8.21 -9.61
CA ILE A 177 1.83 7.21 -8.57
C ILE A 177 1.70 7.93 -7.24
N VAL A 178 0.60 7.69 -6.52
CA VAL A 178 0.40 8.15 -5.14
C VAL A 178 0.42 6.94 -4.22
N LEU A 179 1.37 6.90 -3.29
CA LEU A 179 1.40 5.93 -2.19
C LEU A 179 0.73 6.58 -0.99
N ALA A 180 -0.32 5.98 -0.45
CA ALA A 180 -0.98 6.45 0.77
C ALA A 180 -0.86 5.36 1.85
N ASP A 181 0.02 5.59 2.83
CA ASP A 181 0.29 4.62 3.90
C ASP A 181 -0.55 4.95 5.12
N GLU A 182 -1.57 4.14 5.38
CA GLU A 182 -2.52 4.28 6.50
C GLU A 182 -3.08 5.71 6.65
N PRO A 183 -3.58 6.34 5.57
CA PRO A 183 -3.88 7.78 5.53
C PRO A 183 -5.08 8.17 6.40
N THR A 184 -5.80 7.20 6.95
CA THR A 184 -7.02 7.40 7.74
C THR A 184 -6.83 7.14 9.23
N THR A 185 -5.61 6.81 9.66
CA THR A 185 -5.31 6.51 11.06
C THR A 185 -5.60 7.71 11.96
N GLY A 186 -6.41 7.49 13.01
CA GLY A 186 -6.78 8.53 13.98
C GLY A 186 -7.87 9.49 13.52
N LEU A 187 -8.51 9.25 12.36
CA LEU A 187 -9.65 10.03 11.87
C LEU A 187 -10.98 9.39 12.30
N ASP A 188 -12.00 10.22 12.48
CA ASP A 188 -13.37 9.76 12.63
C ASP A 188 -13.96 9.27 11.30
N ARG A 189 -15.06 8.50 11.35
CA ARG A 189 -15.68 7.87 10.17
C ARG A 189 -15.98 8.83 9.01
N PRO A 190 -16.60 10.00 9.22
CA PRO A 190 -16.84 10.98 8.14
C PRO A 190 -15.56 11.46 7.47
N LEU A 191 -14.49 11.70 8.24
CA LEU A 191 -13.18 12.11 7.70
C LEU A 191 -12.48 10.97 6.97
N VAL A 192 -12.59 9.72 7.47
CA VAL A 192 -12.12 8.53 6.75
C VAL A 192 -12.72 8.48 5.35
N HIS A 193 -14.06 8.54 5.24
CA HIS A 193 -14.73 8.48 3.93
C HIS A 193 -14.24 9.58 2.99
N ARG A 194 -14.18 10.81 3.48
CA ARG A 194 -13.73 11.94 2.65
C ARG A 194 -12.28 11.81 2.21
N THR A 195 -11.40 11.32 3.09
CA THR A 195 -9.98 11.13 2.76
C THR A 195 -9.80 10.07 1.67
N VAL A 196 -10.49 8.94 1.76
CA VAL A 196 -10.35 7.89 0.74
C VAL A 196 -11.02 8.28 -0.57
N ASP A 197 -12.13 9.05 -0.54
CA ASP A 197 -12.77 9.58 -1.74
C ASP A 197 -11.80 10.54 -2.49
N LEU A 198 -11.10 11.44 -1.80
CA LEU A 198 -10.08 12.31 -2.39
C LEU A 198 -8.91 11.53 -2.99
N LEU A 199 -8.50 10.42 -2.35
CA LEU A 199 -7.48 9.53 -2.92
C LEU A 199 -8.00 8.82 -4.18
N ALA A 200 -9.27 8.41 -4.20
CA ALA A 200 -9.88 7.82 -5.39
C ALA A 200 -9.98 8.84 -6.55
N GLU A 201 -10.36 10.07 -6.26
CA GLU A 201 -10.38 11.18 -7.23
C GLU A 201 -8.98 11.50 -7.79
N ALA A 202 -7.93 11.22 -7.01
CA ALA A 202 -6.55 11.35 -7.48
C ALA A 202 -6.14 10.26 -8.49
N ALA A 203 -6.85 9.12 -8.56
CA ALA A 203 -6.63 8.06 -9.54
C ALA A 203 -7.28 8.44 -10.89
N THR A 204 -6.56 9.16 -11.72
CA THR A 204 -6.98 9.60 -13.06
C THR A 204 -6.49 8.62 -14.13
N ASP A 205 -6.88 8.83 -15.40
CA ASP A 205 -6.50 7.96 -16.52
C ASP A 205 -4.97 7.77 -16.69
N ASP A 206 -4.17 8.66 -16.12
CA ASP A 206 -2.70 8.63 -16.16
C ASP A 206 -2.06 8.41 -14.79
N ARG A 207 -2.84 8.34 -13.70
CA ARG A 207 -2.35 8.19 -12.32
C ARG A 207 -2.96 6.98 -11.62
N ALA A 208 -2.13 6.28 -10.84
CA ALA A 208 -2.56 5.20 -9.96
C ALA A 208 -2.37 5.57 -8.48
N VAL A 209 -3.20 4.97 -7.62
CA VAL A 209 -3.08 5.08 -6.17
C VAL A 209 -2.82 3.71 -5.56
N LEU A 210 -1.79 3.58 -4.72
CA LEU A 210 -1.61 2.46 -3.80
C LEU A 210 -2.07 2.90 -2.41
N LEU A 211 -3.24 2.43 -2.00
CA LEU A 211 -3.80 2.66 -0.68
C LEU A 211 -3.40 1.51 0.25
N ILE A 212 -2.52 1.77 1.20
CA ILE A 212 -2.17 0.82 2.26
C ILE A 212 -3.07 1.10 3.44
N THR A 213 -3.83 0.09 3.89
CA THR A 213 -4.73 0.25 5.03
C THR A 213 -5.06 -1.09 5.69
N HIS A 214 -5.44 -1.05 6.96
CA HIS A 214 -6.08 -2.17 7.66
C HIS A 214 -7.61 -1.99 7.71
N ASP A 215 -8.15 -0.84 7.27
CA ASP A 215 -9.58 -0.58 7.21
C ASP A 215 -10.18 -1.13 5.90
N LEU A 216 -10.76 -2.33 5.98
CA LEU A 216 -11.42 -2.97 4.84
C LEU A 216 -12.65 -2.21 4.35
N ALA A 217 -13.36 -1.48 5.22
CA ALA A 217 -14.50 -0.68 4.82
C ALA A 217 -14.04 0.52 3.97
N ALA A 218 -12.91 1.15 4.33
CA ALA A 218 -12.27 2.18 3.53
C ALA A 218 -11.80 1.62 2.17
N ALA A 219 -11.14 0.45 2.17
CA ALA A 219 -10.73 -0.21 0.93
C ALA A 219 -11.93 -0.57 0.04
N ARG A 220 -13.00 -1.17 0.59
CA ARG A 220 -14.24 -1.53 -0.15
C ARG A 220 -14.89 -0.33 -0.83
N ARG A 221 -14.77 0.85 -0.21
CA ARG A 221 -15.38 2.08 -0.72
C ARG A 221 -14.74 2.56 -2.02
N VAL A 222 -13.42 2.43 -2.19
CA VAL A 222 -12.69 3.14 -3.24
C VAL A 222 -11.79 2.26 -4.10
N ALA A 223 -11.43 1.06 -3.63
CA ALA A 223 -10.51 0.22 -4.37
C ALA A 223 -11.14 -0.37 -5.63
N THR A 224 -10.42 -0.30 -6.73
CA THR A 224 -10.72 -1.06 -7.95
C THR A 224 -10.12 -2.46 -7.89
N ASP A 225 -8.96 -2.56 -7.28
CA ASP A 225 -8.24 -3.81 -7.05
C ASP A 225 -7.82 -3.91 -5.57
N VAL A 226 -7.75 -5.13 -5.04
CA VAL A 226 -7.30 -5.41 -3.67
C VAL A 226 -6.20 -6.45 -3.70
N ALA A 227 -5.16 -6.22 -2.90
CA ALA A 227 -4.15 -7.21 -2.56
C ALA A 227 -4.17 -7.43 -1.04
N VAL A 228 -4.28 -8.66 -0.62
CA VAL A 228 -4.32 -9.06 0.78
C VAL A 228 -2.95 -9.57 1.19
N MET A 229 -2.35 -8.94 2.21
CA MET A 229 -1.03 -9.31 2.72
C MET A 229 -1.14 -9.94 4.10
N TYR A 230 -0.52 -11.10 4.27
CA TYR A 230 -0.42 -11.83 5.52
C TYR A 230 1.01 -12.31 5.74
N ALA A 231 1.54 -12.08 6.94
CA ALA A 231 2.86 -12.59 7.36
C ALA A 231 3.93 -12.45 6.26
N SER A 232 4.15 -11.23 5.76
CA SER A 232 5.09 -10.84 4.70
C SER A 232 4.72 -11.21 3.26
N ARG A 233 3.67 -11.99 2.99
CA ARG A 233 3.31 -12.47 1.65
C ARG A 233 1.99 -11.88 1.16
N ILE A 234 1.87 -11.67 -0.15
CA ILE A 234 0.56 -11.44 -0.79
C ILE A 234 -0.12 -12.81 -0.92
N VAL A 235 -1.24 -12.97 -0.23
CA VAL A 235 -1.98 -14.25 -0.20
C VAL A 235 -3.14 -14.28 -1.20
N GLU A 236 -3.66 -13.12 -1.55
CA GLU A 236 -4.72 -12.99 -2.55
C GLU A 236 -4.68 -11.61 -3.19
N ALA A 237 -4.93 -11.50 -4.49
CA ALA A 237 -5.08 -10.22 -5.16
C ALA A 237 -6.02 -10.34 -6.37
N GLY A 238 -6.73 -9.25 -6.70
CA GLY A 238 -7.64 -9.19 -7.84
C GLY A 238 -8.61 -8.03 -7.77
N PRO A 239 -9.64 -8.02 -8.64
CA PRO A 239 -10.69 -7.01 -8.58
C PRO A 239 -11.35 -6.96 -7.19
N ALA A 240 -11.50 -5.75 -6.64
CA ALA A 240 -11.96 -5.54 -5.26
C ALA A 240 -13.33 -6.22 -5.02
N GLU A 241 -14.25 -6.10 -5.96
CA GLU A 241 -15.58 -6.72 -5.87
C GLU A 241 -15.48 -8.25 -5.68
N GLN A 242 -14.57 -8.90 -6.40
CA GLN A 242 -14.43 -10.35 -6.31
C GLN A 242 -13.71 -10.78 -5.02
N VAL A 243 -12.58 -10.13 -4.68
CA VAL A 243 -11.79 -10.48 -3.49
C VAL A 243 -12.57 -10.24 -2.20
N LEU A 244 -13.33 -9.12 -2.13
CA LEU A 244 -14.04 -8.72 -0.91
C LEU A 244 -15.43 -9.37 -0.75
N ASN A 245 -16.03 -9.93 -1.80
CA ASN A 245 -17.33 -10.59 -1.72
C ASN A 245 -17.21 -12.13 -1.78
N GLU A 246 -16.23 -12.65 -2.52
CA GLU A 246 -16.03 -14.09 -2.72
C GLU A 246 -14.55 -14.44 -2.47
N PRO A 247 -14.05 -14.31 -1.23
CA PRO A 247 -12.65 -14.58 -0.92
C PRO A 247 -12.29 -16.03 -1.21
N TRP A 248 -11.12 -16.24 -1.82
CA TRP A 248 -10.62 -17.59 -2.10
C TRP A 248 -9.64 -18.07 -1.03
N HIS A 249 -8.84 -17.13 -0.46
CA HIS A 249 -7.89 -17.50 0.57
C HIS A 249 -8.57 -17.51 1.95
N PRO A 250 -8.38 -18.55 2.79
CA PRO A 250 -9.01 -18.65 4.11
C PRO A 250 -8.68 -17.46 5.04
N TYR A 251 -7.50 -16.87 4.92
CA TYR A 251 -7.15 -15.65 5.65
C TYR A 251 -8.03 -14.47 5.23
N THR A 252 -8.24 -14.28 3.92
CA THR A 252 -9.11 -13.21 3.41
C THR A 252 -10.54 -13.39 3.92
N ALA A 253 -11.05 -14.62 3.89
CA ALA A 253 -12.37 -14.94 4.43
C ALA A 253 -12.46 -14.62 5.93
N GLY A 254 -11.45 -15.02 6.72
CA GLY A 254 -11.39 -14.72 8.15
C GLY A 254 -11.27 -13.21 8.43
N LEU A 255 -10.52 -12.47 7.61
CA LEU A 255 -10.38 -11.03 7.74
C LEU A 255 -11.72 -10.30 7.49
N LEU A 256 -12.52 -10.78 6.55
CA LEU A 256 -13.86 -10.26 6.26
C LEU A 256 -14.88 -10.66 7.33
N ALA A 257 -14.81 -11.88 7.86
CA ALA A 257 -15.67 -12.34 8.95
C ALA A 257 -15.43 -11.57 10.26
N ALA A 258 -14.21 -11.05 10.46
CA ALA A 258 -13.86 -10.24 11.63
C ALA A 258 -14.41 -8.80 11.58
N LEU A 259 -15.02 -8.37 10.46
CA LEU A 259 -15.65 -7.05 10.36
C LEU A 259 -16.91 -6.95 11.24
N PRO A 260 -17.21 -5.74 11.76
CA PRO A 260 -18.42 -5.51 12.56
C PRO A 260 -19.71 -5.94 11.87
N GLU A 261 -19.84 -5.65 10.58
CA GLU A 261 -21.01 -6.01 9.76
C GLU A 261 -21.11 -7.52 9.48
N SER A 262 -20.05 -8.28 9.68
CA SER A 262 -19.98 -9.72 9.45
C SER A 262 -20.04 -10.56 10.73
N GLY A 263 -20.29 -9.93 11.90
CA GLY A 263 -20.54 -10.63 13.18
C GLY A 263 -19.33 -10.71 14.13
N PHE A 264 -18.21 -10.01 13.84
CA PHE A 264 -17.00 -9.99 14.68
C PHE A 264 -16.37 -11.37 14.94
N GLU A 265 -16.39 -12.27 13.98
CA GLU A 265 -15.73 -13.56 14.14
C GLU A 265 -14.20 -13.40 14.07
N PRO A 266 -13.47 -13.55 15.19
CA PRO A 266 -12.03 -13.33 15.18
C PRO A 266 -11.30 -14.43 14.39
N ILE A 267 -10.24 -14.04 13.68
CA ILE A 267 -9.36 -15.03 13.06
C ILE A 267 -8.67 -15.83 14.16
N PRO A 268 -8.75 -17.18 14.17
CA PRO A 268 -8.13 -18.02 15.20
C PRO A 268 -6.62 -17.79 15.32
N GLY A 269 -6.08 -17.98 16.54
CA GLY A 269 -4.65 -17.90 16.82
C GLY A 269 -4.03 -16.53 16.57
N HIS A 270 -2.72 -16.49 16.39
CA HIS A 270 -1.94 -15.27 16.16
C HIS A 270 -1.08 -15.40 14.89
N PRO A 271 -0.81 -14.28 14.17
CA PRO A 271 0.14 -14.34 13.07
C PRO A 271 1.53 -14.72 13.61
N PRO A 272 2.33 -15.47 12.83
CA PRO A 272 3.69 -15.82 13.23
C PRO A 272 4.56 -14.56 13.28
N SER A 273 5.59 -14.61 14.15
CA SER A 273 6.62 -13.58 14.13
C SER A 273 7.37 -13.58 12.79
N LEU A 274 7.64 -12.40 12.23
CA LEU A 274 8.41 -12.26 10.99
C LEU A 274 9.87 -12.76 11.11
N THR A 275 10.33 -13.04 12.32
CA THR A 275 11.63 -13.67 12.61
C THR A 275 11.59 -15.20 12.55
N GLU A 276 10.40 -15.81 12.58
CA GLU A 276 10.21 -17.26 12.66
C GLU A 276 9.60 -17.87 11.40
N LEU A 277 9.39 -17.07 10.34
CA LEU A 277 8.69 -17.54 9.15
C LEU A 277 9.37 -18.74 8.49
N ASP A 278 10.71 -18.79 8.44
CA ASP A 278 11.43 -19.94 7.87
C ASP A 278 11.12 -21.23 8.64
N ARG A 279 11.07 -21.17 10.00
CA ARG A 279 10.70 -22.31 10.84
C ARG A 279 9.25 -22.72 10.63
N VAL A 280 8.34 -21.75 10.61
CA VAL A 280 6.90 -22.00 10.41
C VAL A 280 6.62 -22.63 9.07
N GLU A 281 7.26 -22.15 7.99
CA GLU A 281 7.12 -22.71 6.65
C GLU A 281 7.67 -24.15 6.57
N GLN A 282 8.78 -24.44 7.28
CA GLN A 282 9.32 -25.80 7.35
C GLN A 282 8.42 -26.77 8.11
N GLU A 283 7.82 -26.34 9.22
CA GLU A 283 6.97 -27.17 10.06
C GLU A 283 5.55 -27.36 9.48
N TRP A 284 4.98 -26.34 8.87
CA TRP A 284 3.56 -26.28 8.48
C TRP A 284 3.34 -26.14 6.96
N GLY A 285 4.38 -25.94 6.19
CA GLY A 285 4.31 -25.67 4.75
C GLY A 285 3.73 -24.30 4.39
N CYS A 286 2.90 -23.73 5.26
CA CYS A 286 2.18 -22.47 5.06
C CYS A 286 2.10 -21.65 6.34
N VAL A 287 2.40 -20.37 6.27
CA VAL A 287 2.35 -19.46 7.41
C VAL A 287 0.94 -19.27 8.00
N TYR A 288 -0.10 -19.51 7.22
CA TYR A 288 -1.48 -19.41 7.69
C TYR A 288 -1.95 -20.69 8.38
N CYS A 289 -1.50 -21.84 7.93
CA CYS A 289 -1.87 -23.14 8.50
C CYS A 289 -1.54 -23.24 9.99
N GLN A 290 -0.47 -22.60 10.45
CA GLN A 290 -0.12 -22.52 11.86
C GLN A 290 -1.25 -21.95 12.75
N ARG A 291 -2.14 -21.11 12.21
CA ARG A 291 -3.26 -20.51 12.97
C ARG A 291 -4.43 -21.44 13.20
N ARG A 292 -4.46 -22.62 12.59
CA ARG A 292 -5.61 -23.54 12.55
C ARG A 292 -5.28 -24.98 12.97
N PRO A 293 -4.37 -25.23 13.95
CA PRO A 293 -3.92 -26.59 14.27
C PRO A 293 -5.04 -27.49 14.80
N ASP A 294 -6.07 -26.92 15.41
CA ASP A 294 -7.14 -27.65 16.10
C ASP A 294 -8.42 -27.80 15.25
N GLN A 295 -8.39 -27.43 13.97
CA GLN A 295 -9.58 -27.56 13.11
C GLN A 295 -9.77 -29.04 12.69
N PRO A 296 -10.98 -29.63 12.91
CA PRO A 296 -11.25 -30.99 12.46
C PRO A 296 -11.06 -31.15 10.96
N GLY A 297 -10.27 -32.14 10.54
CA GLY A 297 -9.98 -32.41 9.12
C GLY A 297 -8.86 -31.55 8.52
N PHE A 298 -8.20 -30.72 9.33
CA PHE A 298 -7.08 -29.92 8.89
C PHE A 298 -5.85 -30.79 8.63
N ALA A 299 -5.28 -30.67 7.42
CA ALA A 299 -3.98 -31.21 7.08
C ALA A 299 -3.01 -30.07 6.76
N PRO A 300 -1.78 -30.05 7.31
CA PRO A 300 -0.78 -29.06 6.96
C PRO A 300 -0.55 -29.00 5.45
N CYS A 301 -0.40 -27.82 4.90
CA CYS A 301 -0.03 -27.64 3.49
C CYS A 301 1.38 -28.19 3.25
N THR A 302 1.60 -28.82 2.11
CA THR A 302 2.91 -29.30 1.71
C THR A 302 3.46 -28.41 0.58
N GLY A 303 4.62 -27.80 0.79
CA GLY A 303 5.32 -26.99 -0.20
C GLY A 303 5.12 -25.49 -0.09
N ASP A 304 5.93 -24.74 -0.82
CA ASP A 304 5.80 -23.27 -0.95
C ASP A 304 4.52 -22.93 -1.73
N PRO A 305 3.74 -21.93 -1.28
CA PRO A 305 2.58 -21.48 -2.02
C PRO A 305 2.99 -20.83 -3.33
N GLU A 306 2.45 -21.33 -4.43
CA GLU A 306 2.57 -20.67 -5.73
C GLU A 306 1.42 -19.69 -5.93
N LEU A 307 1.72 -18.50 -6.50
CA LEU A 307 0.69 -17.60 -6.95
C LEU A 307 0.02 -18.16 -8.20
N LEU A 308 -1.17 -18.70 -8.05
CA LEU A 308 -1.98 -19.19 -9.15
C LEU A 308 -2.87 -18.07 -9.67
N ALA A 309 -2.76 -17.77 -10.97
CA ALA A 309 -3.62 -16.82 -11.64
C ALA A 309 -4.86 -17.53 -12.21
N ARG A 310 -6.05 -16.94 -12.00
CA ARG A 310 -7.30 -17.30 -12.68
C ARG A 310 -7.94 -16.01 -13.21
N GLY A 311 -7.71 -15.69 -14.46
CA GLY A 311 -8.07 -14.42 -15.07
C GLY A 311 -7.27 -13.27 -14.43
N ASP A 312 -7.97 -12.23 -13.94
CA ASP A 312 -7.36 -11.08 -13.27
C ASP A 312 -7.17 -11.28 -11.75
N ARG A 313 -7.41 -12.47 -11.22
CA ARG A 313 -7.33 -12.81 -9.81
C ARG A 313 -6.20 -13.78 -9.53
N TRP A 314 -5.51 -13.57 -8.44
CA TRP A 314 -4.35 -14.35 -8.01
C TRP A 314 -4.56 -14.81 -6.57
N ILE A 315 -4.16 -16.03 -6.30
CA ILE A 315 -4.19 -16.62 -4.96
C ILE A 315 -2.89 -17.34 -4.69
N ALA A 316 -2.33 -17.21 -3.51
CA ALA A 316 -1.31 -18.11 -3.00
C ALA A 316 -2.00 -19.44 -2.71
N ALA A 317 -1.96 -20.34 -3.67
CA ALA A 317 -2.65 -21.62 -3.55
C ALA A 317 -1.77 -22.62 -2.85
N HIS A 318 -2.35 -23.23 -1.84
CA HIS A 318 -1.95 -24.54 -1.34
C HIS A 318 -3.02 -25.53 -1.76
N ALA A 319 -2.63 -26.73 -2.13
CA ALA A 319 -3.57 -27.85 -2.20
C ALA A 319 -3.75 -28.43 -0.77
N PRO A 320 -4.96 -28.67 -0.33
CA PRO A 320 -6.06 -27.73 -0.12
C PRO A 320 -5.99 -27.09 1.28
N CYS A 321 -5.94 -25.78 1.34
CA CYS A 321 -6.28 -25.12 2.62
C CYS A 321 -7.77 -24.90 2.68
#